data_ce9d1174df5e19b36fa27c0ee628f188
#
_entry.id   ce9d1174df5e19b36fa27c0ee628f188
#
_cell.length_a   1.000
_cell.length_b   1.000
_cell.length_c   1.000
_cell.angle_alpha   90.00
_cell.angle_beta   90.00
_cell.angle_gamma   90.00
#
_symmetry.space_group_name_H-M   'P 1'
#
loop_
_entity.id
_entity.type
_entity.pdbx_description
1 polymer ?
#
loop_
_entity_poly.entity_id
_entity_poly.type
_entity_poly.pdbx_seq_one_letter_code
_entity_poly.pdbx_strand_id
1 'polypeptide(L)'
;QNMTPRSAGKHQGARSKDPDLAALYLTCSAQVAALYKRRQLLDLVAANESLLYVGEAIIGAYERLKRGACGLDYDDLIRYTHRLLTRAGGEVPNFLSWVMYKLDGGIDHILVDEAQDTNPEQWEIVKTLSKEFLGQGDTAARPSRSLFIVGDQKQSIYRFQGADAEKFMESVTAVSPSKEQGERTAFEKVQMNVSFRTVPPVLKMVDQVFARPDHFSAFHMAEGPVHLPRRAGQGGSVSLWPLVRAA
;
A
#
# COMPACT_ATOMS: atom_id res chain seq x y z
N GLN A 1 -24.64 -1.22 24.48
CA GLN A 1 -24.41 -1.39 25.92
C GLN A 1 -23.62 -2.68 26.09
N ASN A 2 -22.38 -2.58 26.58
CA ASN A 2 -21.53 -3.75 26.85
C ASN A 2 -22.09 -4.53 28.02
N MET A 3 -22.75 -5.67 27.75
CA MET A 3 -23.11 -6.64 28.80
C MET A 3 -21.85 -7.43 29.20
N THR A 4 -21.10 -6.91 30.14
CA THR A 4 -20.11 -7.72 30.87
C THR A 4 -20.78 -8.45 32.01
N PRO A 5 -20.44 -9.73 32.30
CA PRO A 5 -20.92 -10.43 33.47
C PRO A 5 -20.58 -9.61 34.70
N ARG A 6 -21.59 -9.20 35.45
CA ARG A 6 -21.37 -8.45 36.68
C ARG A 6 -20.83 -9.41 37.75
N SER A 7 -19.76 -8.99 38.43
CA SER A 7 -19.19 -9.82 39.51
C SER A 7 -20.23 -10.04 40.58
N ALA A 8 -20.34 -11.27 41.10
CA ALA A 8 -21.30 -11.69 42.08
C ALA A 8 -21.34 -10.83 43.36
N GLY A 9 -20.30 -10.01 43.63
CA GLY A 9 -20.21 -9.15 44.80
C GLY A 9 -20.95 -7.80 44.71
N LYS A 10 -21.50 -7.40 43.58
CA LYS A 10 -22.11 -6.07 43.39
C LYS A 10 -23.64 -6.04 43.28
N HIS A 11 -24.31 -7.17 43.33
CA HIS A 11 -25.77 -7.26 43.25
C HIS A 11 -26.41 -7.79 44.55
N GLN A 12 -27.50 -7.18 44.95
CA GLN A 12 -28.29 -7.66 46.12
C GLN A 12 -28.81 -9.10 45.96
N GLY A 13 -29.03 -9.58 44.70
CA GLY A 13 -29.43 -10.97 44.42
C GLY A 13 -28.30 -11.99 44.53
N ALA A 14 -27.02 -11.55 44.53
CA ALA A 14 -25.87 -12.44 44.71
C ALA A 14 -25.36 -12.51 46.15
N ARG A 15 -26.12 -12.01 47.12
CA ARG A 15 -25.85 -12.11 48.57
C ARG A 15 -26.32 -13.42 49.18
N SER A 16 -26.71 -14.40 48.39
CA SER A 16 -26.93 -15.75 48.90
C SER A 16 -25.64 -16.27 49.50
N LYS A 17 -25.71 -16.72 50.74
CA LYS A 17 -24.60 -17.42 51.43
C LYS A 17 -24.40 -18.83 50.86
N ASP A 18 -25.24 -19.23 49.92
CA ASP A 18 -25.20 -20.53 49.26
C ASP A 18 -24.20 -20.45 48.08
N PRO A 19 -23.07 -21.17 48.16
CA PRO A 19 -22.05 -21.15 47.11
C PRO A 19 -22.55 -21.76 45.79
N ASP A 20 -23.47 -22.70 45.82
CA ASP A 20 -24.02 -23.37 44.64
C ASP A 20 -24.90 -22.41 43.84
N LEU A 21 -25.70 -21.58 44.53
CA LEU A 21 -26.51 -20.56 43.88
C LEU A 21 -25.65 -19.45 43.24
N ALA A 22 -24.56 -19.08 43.89
CA ALA A 22 -23.63 -18.10 43.35
C ALA A 22 -22.92 -18.64 42.08
N ALA A 23 -22.49 -19.88 42.08
CA ALA A 23 -21.89 -20.54 40.95
C ALA A 23 -22.87 -20.67 39.77
N LEU A 24 -24.10 -21.06 40.03
CA LEU A 24 -25.17 -21.14 39.03
C LEU A 24 -25.44 -19.77 38.38
N TYR A 25 -25.52 -18.71 39.19
CA TYR A 25 -25.73 -17.34 38.72
C TYR A 25 -24.60 -16.90 37.77
N LEU A 26 -23.34 -17.16 38.12
CA LEU A 26 -22.20 -16.82 37.28
C LEU A 26 -22.23 -17.59 35.95
N THR A 27 -22.55 -18.86 35.99
CA THR A 27 -22.66 -19.71 34.80
C THR A 27 -23.79 -19.22 33.89
N CYS A 28 -24.97 -18.96 34.41
CA CYS A 28 -26.09 -18.43 33.63
C CYS A 28 -25.79 -17.03 33.06
N SER A 29 -25.17 -16.15 33.84
CA SER A 29 -24.81 -14.82 33.37
C SER A 29 -23.75 -14.85 32.24
N ALA A 30 -22.81 -15.78 32.32
CA ALA A 30 -21.82 -16.00 31.24
C ALA A 30 -22.47 -16.54 29.96
N GLN A 31 -23.41 -17.49 30.09
CA GLN A 31 -24.17 -18.01 28.93
C GLN A 31 -25.02 -16.92 28.28
N VAL A 32 -25.73 -16.11 29.04
CA VAL A 32 -26.52 -14.98 28.53
C VAL A 32 -25.61 -13.97 27.82
N ALA A 33 -24.46 -13.64 28.42
CA ALA A 33 -23.49 -12.74 27.77
C ALA A 33 -22.94 -13.31 26.45
N ALA A 34 -22.69 -14.62 26.40
CA ALA A 34 -22.25 -15.31 25.17
C ALA A 34 -23.35 -15.28 24.10
N LEU A 35 -24.60 -15.56 24.46
CA LEU A 35 -25.75 -15.49 23.53
C LEU A 35 -25.97 -14.07 23.01
N TYR A 36 -25.82 -13.07 23.86
CA TYR A 36 -25.92 -11.66 23.43
C TYR A 36 -24.84 -11.27 22.44
N LYS A 37 -23.56 -11.66 22.69
CA LYS A 37 -22.48 -11.45 21.74
C LYS A 37 -22.74 -12.15 20.41
N ARG A 38 -23.24 -13.41 20.47
CA ARG A 38 -23.57 -14.15 19.25
C ARG A 38 -24.67 -13.45 18.44
N ARG A 39 -25.70 -12.92 19.10
CA ARG A 39 -26.74 -12.12 18.46
C ARG A 39 -26.17 -10.88 17.79
N GLN A 40 -25.32 -10.11 18.49
CA GLN A 40 -24.67 -8.93 17.91
C GLN A 40 -23.84 -9.27 16.66
N LEU A 41 -23.14 -10.42 16.68
CA LEU A 41 -22.40 -10.88 15.51
C LEU A 41 -23.33 -11.24 14.34
N LEU A 42 -24.47 -11.88 14.60
CA LEU A 42 -25.46 -12.18 13.55
C LEU A 42 -26.05 -10.90 12.96
N ASP A 43 -26.39 -9.92 13.80
CA ASP A 43 -26.88 -8.62 13.34
C ASP A 43 -25.82 -7.88 12.47
N LEU A 44 -24.54 -7.98 12.87
CA LEU A 44 -23.41 -7.42 12.10
C LEU A 44 -23.24 -8.13 10.75
N VAL A 45 -23.33 -9.47 10.73
CA VAL A 45 -23.26 -10.26 9.48
C VAL A 45 -24.38 -9.86 8.53
N ALA A 46 -25.62 -9.76 9.02
CA ALA A 46 -26.76 -9.36 8.20
C ALA A 46 -26.61 -7.93 7.64
N ALA A 47 -26.07 -7.00 8.45
CA ALA A 47 -25.80 -5.65 8.00
C ALA A 47 -24.70 -5.62 6.92
N ASN A 48 -23.61 -6.41 7.09
CA ASN A 48 -22.55 -6.52 6.12
C ASN A 48 -23.04 -7.16 4.81
N GLU A 49 -23.87 -8.21 4.88
CA GLU A 49 -24.48 -8.83 3.71
C GLU A 49 -25.33 -7.82 2.91
N SER A 50 -26.14 -7.04 3.60
CA SER A 50 -26.94 -5.98 3.00
C SER A 50 -26.07 -4.91 2.33
N LEU A 51 -24.98 -4.51 3.00
CA LEU A 51 -24.01 -3.54 2.45
C LEU A 51 -23.33 -4.06 1.19
N LEU A 52 -22.90 -5.33 1.19
CA LEU A 52 -22.28 -5.96 0.03
C LEU A 52 -23.25 -6.05 -1.15
N TYR A 53 -24.53 -6.40 -0.90
CA TYR A 53 -25.56 -6.45 -1.93
C TYR A 53 -25.80 -5.07 -2.58
N VAL A 54 -25.89 -4.02 -1.75
CA VAL A 54 -26.04 -2.64 -2.27
C VAL A 54 -24.77 -2.21 -3.02
N GLY A 55 -23.59 -2.54 -2.50
CA GLY A 55 -22.31 -2.26 -3.16
C GLY A 55 -22.21 -2.91 -4.54
N GLU A 56 -22.57 -4.18 -4.64
CA GLU A 56 -22.59 -4.92 -5.91
C GLU A 56 -23.58 -4.29 -6.92
N ALA A 57 -24.76 -3.91 -6.44
CA ALA A 57 -25.77 -3.25 -7.29
C ALA A 57 -25.25 -1.90 -7.82
N ILE A 58 -24.59 -1.10 -7.00
CA ILE A 58 -23.99 0.19 -7.39
C ILE A 58 -22.87 -0.02 -8.42
N ILE A 59 -21.93 -0.93 -8.15
CA ILE A 59 -20.84 -1.26 -9.08
C ILE A 59 -21.39 -1.76 -10.40
N GLY A 60 -22.37 -2.66 -10.36
CA GLY A 60 -23.01 -3.18 -11.56
C GLY A 60 -23.73 -2.08 -12.38
N ALA A 61 -24.36 -1.11 -11.71
CA ALA A 61 -24.97 0.04 -12.39
C ALA A 61 -23.90 0.94 -13.01
N TYR A 62 -22.83 1.24 -12.32
CA TYR A 62 -21.70 2.03 -12.79
C TYR A 62 -21.06 1.40 -14.04
N GLU A 63 -20.78 0.10 -14.02
CA GLU A 63 -20.23 -0.65 -15.15
C GLU A 63 -21.17 -0.64 -16.37
N ARG A 64 -22.48 -0.71 -16.15
CA ARG A 64 -23.45 -0.59 -17.27
C ARG A 64 -23.43 0.80 -17.88
N LEU A 65 -23.36 1.85 -17.06
CA LEU A 65 -23.29 3.23 -17.53
C LEU A 65 -22.01 3.49 -18.33
N LYS A 66 -20.84 3.03 -17.83
CA LYS A 66 -19.57 3.12 -18.56
C LYS A 66 -19.65 2.46 -19.93
N ARG A 67 -20.17 1.24 -20.00
CA ARG A 67 -20.34 0.51 -21.26
C ARG A 67 -21.30 1.22 -22.22
N GLY A 68 -22.41 1.78 -21.70
CA GLY A 68 -23.34 2.56 -22.50
C GLY A 68 -22.74 3.84 -23.06
N ALA A 69 -21.82 4.46 -22.34
CA ALA A 69 -21.09 5.65 -22.77
C ALA A 69 -19.82 5.34 -23.59
N CYS A 70 -19.49 4.06 -23.81
CA CYS A 70 -18.21 3.61 -24.40
C CYS A 70 -17.00 4.25 -23.70
N GLY A 71 -17.09 4.50 -22.39
CA GLY A 71 -16.07 5.14 -21.57
C GLY A 71 -15.25 4.14 -20.77
N LEU A 72 -13.99 4.50 -20.52
CA LEU A 72 -13.07 3.81 -19.61
C LEU A 72 -12.61 4.81 -18.55
N ASP A 73 -12.51 4.36 -17.30
CA ASP A 73 -11.82 5.10 -16.26
C ASP A 73 -10.33 4.72 -16.19
N TYR A 74 -9.57 5.41 -15.33
CA TYR A 74 -8.13 5.16 -15.21
C TYR A 74 -7.82 3.74 -14.70
N ASP A 75 -8.64 3.21 -13.81
CA ASP A 75 -8.48 1.85 -13.29
C ASP A 75 -8.72 0.81 -14.38
N ASP A 76 -9.69 1.07 -15.27
CA ASP A 76 -9.90 0.22 -16.44
C ASP A 76 -8.68 0.19 -17.37
N LEU A 77 -8.05 1.35 -17.60
CA LEU A 77 -6.86 1.42 -18.45
C LEU A 77 -5.71 0.60 -17.86
N ILE A 78 -5.46 0.73 -16.55
CA ILE A 78 -4.44 -0.06 -15.87
C ILE A 78 -4.78 -1.55 -15.95
N ARG A 79 -5.99 -1.94 -15.57
CA ARG A 79 -6.45 -3.33 -15.55
C ARG A 79 -6.43 -3.98 -16.93
N TYR A 80 -6.87 -3.28 -17.96
CA TYR A 80 -6.85 -3.81 -19.33
C TYR A 80 -5.43 -3.90 -19.87
N THR A 81 -4.56 -2.93 -19.60
CA THR A 81 -3.16 -2.99 -19.97
C THR A 81 -2.46 -4.15 -19.27
N HIS A 82 -2.65 -4.29 -17.96
CA HIS A 82 -2.12 -5.42 -17.19
C HIS A 82 -2.59 -6.77 -17.77
N ARG A 83 -3.89 -6.91 -18.05
CA ARG A 83 -4.43 -8.12 -18.67
C ARG A 83 -3.86 -8.38 -20.07
N LEU A 84 -3.70 -7.33 -20.87
CA LEU A 84 -3.11 -7.42 -22.20
C LEU A 84 -1.69 -7.97 -22.14
N LEU A 85 -0.88 -7.48 -21.20
CA LEU A 85 0.52 -7.86 -21.08
C LEU A 85 0.73 -9.19 -20.34
N THR A 86 -0.18 -9.61 -19.46
CA THR A 86 -0.03 -10.83 -18.64
C THR A 86 -0.79 -12.03 -19.19
N ARG A 87 -1.95 -11.84 -19.85
CA ARG A 87 -2.79 -12.94 -20.36
C ARG A 87 -2.38 -13.46 -21.74
N ALA A 88 -1.48 -12.80 -22.40
CA ALA A 88 -1.09 -13.16 -23.77
C ALA A 88 -0.38 -14.54 -23.88
N GLY A 89 -0.22 -15.27 -22.78
CA GLY A 89 0.34 -16.61 -22.76
C GLY A 89 -0.64 -17.78 -22.96
N GLY A 90 -1.97 -17.52 -23.09
CA GLY A 90 -2.97 -18.59 -22.96
C GLY A 90 -3.71 -19.02 -24.23
N GLU A 91 -4.12 -18.11 -25.10
CA GLU A 91 -5.01 -18.48 -26.24
C GLU A 91 -4.46 -18.10 -27.62
N VAL A 92 -3.55 -17.16 -27.71
CA VAL A 92 -2.88 -16.77 -28.97
C VAL A 92 -1.38 -16.70 -28.73
N PRO A 93 -0.62 -17.76 -29.03
CA PRO A 93 0.81 -17.87 -28.67
C PRO A 93 1.71 -16.72 -29.14
N ASN A 94 1.28 -15.95 -30.13
CA ASN A 94 2.07 -14.86 -30.73
C ASN A 94 1.55 -13.45 -30.38
N PHE A 95 0.49 -13.31 -29.57
CA PHE A 95 -0.12 -11.99 -29.37
C PHE A 95 0.72 -11.10 -28.45
N LEU A 96 1.24 -11.64 -27.34
CA LEU A 96 2.16 -10.89 -26.47
C LEU A 96 3.41 -10.49 -27.24
N SER A 97 4.01 -11.42 -27.97
CA SER A 97 5.18 -11.14 -28.79
C SER A 97 4.89 -10.07 -29.84
N TRP A 98 3.70 -10.05 -30.42
CA TRP A 98 3.30 -8.99 -31.35
C TRP A 98 3.09 -7.64 -30.66
N VAL A 99 2.45 -7.59 -29.48
CA VAL A 99 2.29 -6.37 -28.68
C VAL A 99 3.66 -5.85 -28.28
N MET A 100 4.52 -6.71 -27.75
CA MET A 100 5.88 -6.34 -27.36
C MET A 100 6.70 -5.87 -28.57
N TYR A 101 6.61 -6.56 -29.71
CA TYR A 101 7.25 -6.12 -30.96
C TYR A 101 6.78 -4.72 -31.38
N LYS A 102 5.48 -4.42 -31.24
CA LYS A 102 4.94 -3.08 -31.55
C LYS A 102 5.42 -2.02 -30.57
N LEU A 103 5.56 -2.36 -29.29
CA LEU A 103 6.05 -1.47 -28.24
C LEU A 103 7.59 -1.35 -28.30
N ASP A 104 8.29 -2.45 -28.61
CA ASP A 104 9.75 -2.55 -28.65
C ASP A 104 10.40 -1.60 -29.67
N GLY A 105 9.68 -1.29 -30.74
CA GLY A 105 10.13 -0.28 -31.72
C GLY A 105 9.98 1.18 -31.29
N GLY A 106 9.40 1.46 -30.09
CA GLY A 106 9.06 2.82 -29.68
C GLY A 106 9.45 3.20 -28.24
N ILE A 107 9.95 2.26 -27.42
CA ILE A 107 10.33 2.55 -26.03
C ILE A 107 11.81 2.17 -25.83
N ASP A 108 12.65 3.17 -25.61
CA ASP A 108 14.07 2.97 -25.29
C ASP A 108 14.36 3.23 -23.82
N HIS A 109 13.57 4.10 -23.16
CA HIS A 109 13.78 4.49 -21.79
C HIS A 109 12.46 4.46 -21.01
N ILE A 110 12.47 3.88 -19.81
CA ILE A 110 11.35 3.91 -18.88
C ILE A 110 11.78 4.74 -17.67
N LEU A 111 10.98 5.77 -17.36
CA LEU A 111 11.14 6.59 -16.17
C LEU A 111 9.90 6.43 -15.30
N VAL A 112 10.09 5.97 -14.07
CA VAL A 112 9.04 5.87 -13.05
C VAL A 112 9.34 6.91 -11.98
N ASP A 113 8.48 7.91 -11.87
CA ASP A 113 8.55 8.93 -10.83
C ASP A 113 7.49 8.66 -9.75
N GLU A 114 7.73 9.13 -8.53
CA GLU A 114 6.87 8.88 -7.35
C GLU A 114 6.49 7.38 -7.21
N ALA A 115 7.48 6.55 -7.40
CA ALA A 115 7.29 5.10 -7.53
C ALA A 115 6.65 4.44 -6.28
N GLN A 116 6.74 5.05 -5.10
CA GLN A 116 6.10 4.59 -3.87
C GLN A 116 4.55 4.69 -3.92
N ASP A 117 4.01 5.49 -4.85
CA ASP A 117 2.55 5.67 -5.01
C ASP A 117 1.97 4.78 -6.12
N THR A 118 2.81 3.94 -6.71
CA THR A 118 2.43 3.00 -7.76
C THR A 118 1.74 1.77 -7.16
N ASN A 119 0.62 1.35 -7.75
CA ASN A 119 -0.08 0.15 -7.33
C ASN A 119 0.57 -1.14 -7.90
N PRO A 120 0.27 -2.32 -7.34
CA PRO A 120 0.86 -3.58 -7.79
C PRO A 120 0.64 -3.91 -9.27
N GLU A 121 -0.53 -3.59 -9.83
CA GLU A 121 -0.82 -3.85 -11.25
C GLU A 121 0.03 -2.98 -12.17
N GLN A 122 0.25 -1.72 -11.81
CA GLN A 122 1.16 -0.83 -12.53
C GLN A 122 2.60 -1.34 -12.47
N TRP A 123 3.04 -1.86 -11.31
CA TRP A 123 4.36 -2.48 -11.18
C TRP A 123 4.52 -3.71 -12.08
N GLU A 124 3.49 -4.54 -12.20
CA GLU A 124 3.54 -5.70 -13.12
C GLU A 124 3.64 -5.25 -14.60
N ILE A 125 3.00 -4.15 -14.96
CA ILE A 125 3.16 -3.55 -16.29
C ILE A 125 4.62 -3.11 -16.50
N VAL A 126 5.18 -2.33 -15.56
CA VAL A 126 6.59 -1.87 -15.64
C VAL A 126 7.55 -3.05 -15.71
N LYS A 127 7.38 -4.06 -14.86
CA LYS A 127 8.20 -5.28 -14.86
C LYS A 127 8.13 -6.02 -16.20
N THR A 128 6.94 -6.15 -16.76
CA THR A 128 6.76 -6.86 -18.03
C THR A 128 7.45 -6.12 -19.18
N LEU A 129 7.31 -4.80 -19.23
CA LEU A 129 7.99 -3.98 -20.23
C LEU A 129 9.51 -3.98 -20.04
N SER A 130 10.00 -3.92 -18.79
CA SER A 130 11.43 -3.87 -18.50
C SER A 130 12.15 -5.21 -18.70
N LYS A 131 11.47 -6.35 -18.63
CA LYS A 131 12.06 -7.66 -18.93
C LYS A 131 12.68 -7.72 -20.31
N GLU A 132 12.03 -7.12 -21.29
CA GLU A 132 12.56 -7.03 -22.67
C GLU A 132 13.80 -6.14 -22.76
N PHE A 133 13.91 -5.13 -21.91
CA PHE A 133 15.07 -4.23 -21.87
C PHE A 133 16.29 -4.86 -21.23
N LEU A 134 16.06 -5.62 -20.15
CA LEU A 134 17.12 -6.19 -19.33
C LEU A 134 17.59 -7.56 -19.85
N GLY A 135 16.78 -8.23 -20.68
CA GLY A 135 17.07 -9.57 -21.19
C GLY A 135 17.80 -9.61 -22.52
N GLN A 136 17.85 -8.53 -23.28
CA GLN A 136 18.54 -8.49 -24.58
C GLN A 136 19.85 -7.71 -24.43
N GLY A 137 20.97 -8.43 -24.53
CA GLY A 137 22.29 -7.80 -24.55
C GLY A 137 22.40 -6.73 -25.65
N ASP A 138 23.15 -5.67 -25.38
CA ASP A 138 23.51 -4.63 -26.35
C ASP A 138 24.02 -5.26 -27.64
N THR A 139 23.21 -5.22 -28.68
CA THR A 139 23.70 -5.44 -30.03
C THR A 139 24.07 -4.07 -30.62
N ALA A 140 25.15 -4.01 -31.37
CA ALA A 140 25.66 -2.77 -31.97
C ALA A 140 24.62 -1.99 -32.83
N ALA A 141 23.43 -2.53 -33.02
CA ALA A 141 22.32 -1.98 -33.79
C ALA A 141 21.22 -1.32 -32.97
N ARG A 142 21.24 -1.38 -31.61
CA ARG A 142 20.21 -0.79 -30.76
C ARG A 142 20.81 0.13 -29.70
N PRO A 143 20.22 1.32 -29.48
CA PRO A 143 20.65 2.23 -28.42
C PRO A 143 20.53 1.55 -27.04
N SER A 144 21.37 1.97 -26.09
CA SER A 144 21.32 1.51 -24.71
C SER A 144 19.96 1.85 -24.12
N ARG A 145 19.21 0.83 -23.70
CA ARG A 145 17.91 0.98 -23.02
C ARG A 145 18.12 1.20 -21.53
N SER A 146 17.26 1.99 -20.91
CA SER A 146 17.37 2.25 -19.48
C SER A 146 16.04 2.23 -18.75
N LEU A 147 16.09 1.80 -17.50
CA LEU A 147 15.01 1.92 -16.53
C LEU A 147 15.50 2.82 -15.38
N PHE A 148 14.81 3.92 -15.15
CA PHE A 148 15.11 4.86 -14.07
C PHE A 148 13.91 4.97 -13.14
N ILE A 149 14.09 4.67 -11.85
CA ILE A 149 13.04 4.64 -10.86
C ILE A 149 13.39 5.63 -9.75
N VAL A 150 12.48 6.56 -9.48
CA VAL A 150 12.59 7.54 -8.38
C VAL A 150 11.42 7.38 -7.46
N GLY A 151 11.68 7.32 -6.16
CA GLY A 151 10.65 7.22 -5.14
C GLY A 151 11.22 7.32 -3.75
N ASP A 152 10.37 7.65 -2.80
CA ASP A 152 10.67 7.69 -1.39
C ASP A 152 9.58 6.99 -0.58
N GLN A 153 9.88 5.82 -0.05
CA GLN A 153 8.95 5.01 0.75
C GLN A 153 8.28 5.81 1.87
N LYS A 154 8.99 6.78 2.47
CA LYS A 154 8.47 7.64 3.54
C LYS A 154 7.35 8.58 3.07
N GLN A 155 7.27 8.86 1.77
CA GLN A 155 6.30 9.77 1.18
C GLN A 155 5.06 9.05 0.64
N SER A 156 4.95 7.73 0.77
CA SER A 156 3.76 6.98 0.34
C SER A 156 2.53 7.37 1.18
N ILE A 157 1.55 8.01 0.54
CA ILE A 157 0.30 8.47 1.15
C ILE A 157 -0.94 7.92 0.43
N TYR A 158 -0.78 7.18 -0.67
CA TYR A 158 -1.87 6.69 -1.52
C TYR A 158 -2.24 5.23 -1.28
N ARG A 159 -2.00 4.70 -0.07
CA ARG A 159 -2.40 3.32 0.29
C ARG A 159 -3.90 3.07 0.08
N PHE A 160 -4.75 4.08 0.32
CA PHE A 160 -6.18 4.01 0.09
C PHE A 160 -6.57 3.93 -1.41
N GLN A 161 -5.65 4.22 -2.31
CA GLN A 161 -5.79 4.03 -3.77
C GLN A 161 -5.04 2.78 -4.26
N GLY A 162 -4.62 1.90 -3.35
CA GLY A 162 -3.94 0.66 -3.69
C GLY A 162 -2.42 0.75 -3.84
N ALA A 163 -1.80 1.90 -3.53
CA ALA A 163 -0.35 1.98 -3.44
C ALA A 163 0.16 1.11 -2.29
N ASP A 164 1.28 0.42 -2.50
CA ASP A 164 1.88 -0.48 -1.55
C ASP A 164 3.39 -0.23 -1.45
N ALA A 165 3.78 0.44 -0.36
CA ALA A 165 5.16 0.83 -0.12
C ALA A 165 6.10 -0.37 0.12
N GLU A 166 5.58 -1.51 0.62
CA GLU A 166 6.37 -2.73 0.76
C GLU A 166 6.63 -3.34 -0.63
N LYS A 167 5.60 -3.43 -1.45
CA LYS A 167 5.73 -3.91 -2.84
C LYS A 167 6.56 -2.99 -3.71
N PHE A 168 6.63 -1.71 -3.41
CA PHE A 168 7.59 -0.82 -4.06
C PHE A 168 9.02 -1.31 -3.90
N MET A 169 9.46 -1.60 -2.67
CA MET A 169 10.81 -2.08 -2.41
C MET A 169 11.08 -3.46 -3.00
N GLU A 170 10.11 -4.38 -2.90
CA GLU A 170 10.19 -5.70 -3.55
C GLU A 170 10.29 -5.56 -5.08
N SER A 171 9.51 -4.66 -5.67
CA SER A 171 9.49 -4.44 -7.11
C SER A 171 10.78 -3.84 -7.63
N VAL A 172 11.35 -2.87 -6.92
CA VAL A 172 12.68 -2.32 -7.23
C VAL A 172 13.74 -3.41 -7.16
N THR A 173 13.67 -4.29 -6.17
CA THR A 173 14.60 -5.43 -6.05
C THR A 173 14.40 -6.44 -7.17
N ALA A 174 13.16 -6.72 -7.56
CA ALA A 174 12.83 -7.70 -8.60
C ALA A 174 13.23 -7.25 -10.02
N VAL A 175 13.28 -5.94 -10.29
CA VAL A 175 13.80 -5.40 -11.56
C VAL A 175 15.31 -5.16 -11.53
N SER A 176 15.94 -5.30 -10.36
CA SER A 176 17.40 -5.24 -10.25
C SER A 176 17.98 -6.57 -10.74
N PRO A 177 18.92 -6.56 -11.69
CA PRO A 177 19.53 -7.79 -12.18
C PRO A 177 20.26 -8.49 -11.02
N SER A 178 20.03 -9.79 -10.88
CA SER A 178 20.77 -10.61 -9.92
C SER A 178 22.24 -10.67 -10.35
N LYS A 179 23.15 -10.55 -9.39
CA LYS A 179 24.62 -10.64 -9.62
C LYS A 179 25.09 -11.96 -10.27
N GLU A 180 24.20 -12.96 -10.34
CA GLU A 180 24.49 -14.30 -10.86
C GLU A 180 24.34 -14.41 -12.39
N GLN A 181 23.67 -13.47 -13.04
CA GLN A 181 23.54 -13.44 -14.50
C GLN A 181 24.61 -12.56 -15.12
N GLY A 182 25.85 -13.01 -14.98
CA GLY A 182 27.06 -12.40 -15.50
C GLY A 182 26.86 -11.33 -16.57
N GLU A 183 27.34 -10.12 -16.24
CA GLU A 183 27.69 -9.03 -17.12
C GLU A 183 26.57 -8.23 -17.81
N ARG A 184 26.55 -6.95 -17.52
CA ARG A 184 26.10 -5.79 -18.34
C ARG A 184 24.89 -4.98 -17.93
N THR A 185 24.10 -5.35 -16.97
CA THR A 185 23.11 -4.39 -16.44
C THR A 185 23.60 -3.88 -15.08
N ALA A 186 24.27 -2.74 -15.10
CA ALA A 186 24.65 -2.04 -13.87
C ALA A 186 23.37 -1.42 -13.28
N PHE A 187 22.83 -2.04 -12.20
CA PHE A 187 21.85 -1.37 -11.37
C PHE A 187 22.58 -0.60 -10.28
N GLU A 188 22.40 0.71 -10.28
CA GLU A 188 22.97 1.61 -9.29
C GLU A 188 21.86 2.21 -8.44
N LYS A 189 21.92 1.97 -7.13
CA LYS A 189 21.04 2.62 -6.15
C LYS A 189 21.71 3.87 -5.63
N VAL A 190 21.20 5.03 -6.03
CA VAL A 190 21.68 6.35 -5.57
C VAL A 190 20.75 6.87 -4.49
N GLN A 191 21.31 7.10 -3.30
CA GLN A 191 20.55 7.70 -2.21
C GLN A 191 20.66 9.22 -2.24
N MET A 192 19.53 9.92 -2.32
CA MET A 192 19.47 11.38 -2.36
C MET A 192 19.21 11.96 -0.98
N ASN A 193 20.27 12.29 -0.24
CA ASN A 193 20.19 12.84 1.11
C ASN A 193 20.15 14.38 1.16
N VAL A 194 20.44 15.05 0.02
CA VAL A 194 20.50 16.51 -0.04
C VAL A 194 19.13 17.09 -0.36
N SER A 195 18.60 17.89 0.57
CA SER A 195 17.36 18.64 0.35
C SER A 195 17.66 20.02 -0.25
N PHE A 196 17.12 20.26 -1.46
CA PHE A 196 17.25 21.53 -2.17
C PHE A 196 16.13 22.53 -1.84
N ARG A 197 14.98 22.05 -1.41
CA ARG A 197 13.77 22.86 -1.17
C ARG A 197 13.65 23.38 0.25
N THR A 198 14.14 22.62 1.23
CA THR A 198 13.84 22.83 2.64
C THR A 198 15.03 23.43 3.39
N VAL A 199 14.75 24.35 4.31
CA VAL A 199 15.75 25.04 5.15
C VAL A 199 16.12 24.21 6.39
N PRO A 200 17.32 24.43 6.97
CA PRO A 200 17.85 23.60 8.06
C PRO A 200 16.93 23.43 9.28
N PRO A 201 16.23 24.46 9.81
CA PRO A 201 15.38 24.28 11.00
C PRO A 201 14.23 23.29 10.78
N VAL A 202 13.64 23.27 9.57
CA VAL A 202 12.55 22.34 9.23
C VAL A 202 13.08 20.92 9.09
N LEU A 203 14.21 20.73 8.40
CA LEU A 203 14.84 19.40 8.27
C LEU A 203 15.27 18.84 9.63
N LYS A 204 15.87 19.67 10.49
CA LYS A 204 16.25 19.26 11.84
C LYS A 204 15.05 18.80 12.67
N MET A 205 13.93 19.47 12.56
CA MET A 205 12.69 19.06 13.25
C MET A 205 12.22 17.70 12.74
N VAL A 206 12.19 17.49 11.42
CA VAL A 206 11.81 16.21 10.81
C VAL A 206 12.75 15.10 11.26
N ASP A 207 14.05 15.31 11.18
CA ASP A 207 15.06 14.34 11.60
C ASP A 207 14.91 13.97 13.09
N GLN A 208 14.64 14.95 13.94
CA GLN A 208 14.41 14.70 15.38
C GLN A 208 13.14 13.89 15.64
N VAL A 209 12.05 14.13 14.90
CA VAL A 209 10.80 13.35 15.04
C VAL A 209 11.05 11.91 14.64
N PHE A 210 11.78 11.68 13.54
CA PHE A 210 12.02 10.35 12.99
C PHE A 210 13.31 9.68 13.50
N ALA A 211 14.05 10.31 14.43
CA ALA A 211 15.19 9.67 15.10
C ALA A 211 14.76 8.53 16.05
N ARG A 212 13.49 8.47 16.44
CA ARG A 212 12.98 7.44 17.36
C ARG A 212 12.73 6.12 16.63
N PRO A 213 13.19 4.98 17.20
CA PRO A 213 13.05 3.66 16.58
C PRO A 213 11.62 3.29 16.22
N ASP A 214 10.66 3.61 17.09
CA ASP A 214 9.23 3.37 16.88
C ASP A 214 8.65 4.17 15.70
N HIS A 215 9.25 5.30 15.32
CA HIS A 215 8.81 6.09 14.19
C HIS A 215 9.41 5.60 12.87
N PHE A 216 10.73 5.42 12.78
CA PHE A 216 11.34 5.02 11.51
C PHE A 216 11.11 3.54 11.17
N SER A 217 10.91 2.67 12.16
CA SER A 217 10.55 1.26 11.91
C SER A 217 9.17 1.11 11.27
N ALA A 218 8.26 2.04 11.52
CA ALA A 218 6.94 2.07 10.86
C ALA A 218 7.03 2.25 9.34
N PHE A 219 8.16 2.74 8.84
CA PHE A 219 8.46 2.87 7.40
C PHE A 219 9.42 1.78 6.90
N HIS A 220 9.61 0.69 7.65
CA HIS A 220 10.54 -0.40 7.32
C HIS A 220 11.98 0.09 7.07
N MET A 221 12.39 1.17 7.75
CA MET A 221 13.75 1.71 7.68
C MET A 221 14.60 1.13 8.81
N ALA A 222 15.87 0.83 8.51
CA ALA A 222 16.83 0.36 9.50
C ALA A 222 17.33 1.49 10.43
N GLU A 223 17.38 2.72 9.91
CA GLU A 223 17.87 3.91 10.60
C GLU A 223 16.95 5.10 10.30
N GLY A 224 16.94 6.08 11.20
CA GLY A 224 16.22 7.33 11.01
C GLY A 224 16.80 8.15 9.83
N PRO A 225 15.96 8.95 9.16
CA PRO A 225 16.42 9.79 8.06
C PRO A 225 17.37 10.88 8.54
N VAL A 226 18.39 11.16 7.74
CA VAL A 226 19.30 12.28 7.92
C VAL A 226 19.31 13.11 6.66
N HIS A 227 18.90 14.37 6.76
CA HIS A 227 18.81 15.28 5.64
C HIS A 227 19.95 16.30 5.64
N LEU A 228 20.58 16.49 4.50
CA LEU A 228 21.60 17.52 4.30
C LEU A 228 20.97 18.74 3.60
N PRO A 229 20.92 19.92 4.26
CA PRO A 229 20.33 21.10 3.64
C PRO A 229 21.25 21.73 2.61
N ARG A 230 20.82 21.88 1.35
CA ARG A 230 21.54 22.70 0.37
C ARG A 230 21.53 24.18 0.77
N ARG A 231 20.48 24.64 1.44
CA ARG A 231 20.27 26.02 1.88
C ARG A 231 20.81 26.27 3.28
N ALA A 232 22.01 25.78 3.60
CA ALA A 232 22.57 25.77 4.94
C ALA A 232 22.62 27.15 5.64
N GLY A 233 22.76 28.24 4.88
CA GLY A 233 22.80 29.62 5.41
C GLY A 233 21.45 30.31 5.55
N GLN A 234 20.34 29.63 5.23
CA GLN A 234 19.00 30.24 5.30
C GLN A 234 18.34 29.95 6.64
N GLY A 235 17.76 30.98 7.24
CA GLY A 235 16.95 30.87 8.45
C GLY A 235 15.57 30.30 8.16
N GLY A 236 14.91 29.87 9.23
CA GLY A 236 13.51 29.40 9.19
C GLY A 236 13.02 29.14 10.61
N SER A 237 11.72 28.93 10.77
CA SER A 237 11.12 28.61 12.06
C SER A 237 10.15 27.44 11.95
N VAL A 238 10.05 26.67 13.02
CA VAL A 238 9.03 25.63 13.19
C VAL A 238 8.30 25.94 14.50
N SER A 239 6.97 26.01 14.45
CA SER A 239 6.14 26.28 15.63
C SER A 239 5.21 25.09 15.87
N LEU A 240 5.20 24.58 17.09
CA LEU A 240 4.29 23.53 17.52
C LEU A 240 3.20 24.15 18.41
N TRP A 241 1.95 24.08 17.95
CA TRP A 241 0.80 24.57 18.71
C TRP A 241 0.30 23.45 19.65
N PRO A 242 -0.06 23.78 20.90
CA PRO A 242 -0.60 22.81 21.83
C PRO A 242 -1.95 22.28 21.31
N LEU A 243 -2.25 21.02 21.67
CA LEU A 243 -3.56 20.44 21.36
C LEU A 243 -4.66 21.20 22.09
N VAL A 244 -5.68 21.63 21.35
CA VAL A 244 -6.90 22.18 21.94
C VAL A 244 -7.66 21.01 22.58
N ARG A 245 -7.82 21.06 23.91
CA ARG A 245 -8.67 20.11 24.63
C ARG A 245 -10.09 20.65 24.67
N ALA A 246 -11.06 19.78 24.41
CA ALA A 246 -12.44 20.12 24.71
C ALA A 246 -12.58 20.40 26.22
N ALA A 247 -13.24 21.50 26.57
CA ALA A 247 -13.55 21.86 27.94
C ALA A 247 -14.53 20.89 28.58
#